data_fe5d7a5b8da130077a247cce040346f0
#
_entry.id   fe5d7a5b8da130077a247cce040346f0
#
_cell.length_a   1.000
_cell.length_b   1.000
_cell.length_c   1.000
_cell.angle_alpha   90.00
_cell.angle_beta   90.00
_cell.angle_gamma   90.00
#
_symmetry.space_group_name_H-M   'P 1'
#
loop_
_entity.id
_entity.type
_entity.pdbx_description
1 polymer ?
#
loop_
_entity_poly.entity_id
_entity_poly.type
_entity_poly.pdbx_seq_one_letter_code
_entity_poly.pdbx_strand_id
1 'polypeptide(L)'
;HANQLVQTIRANLTKSLERAGVTILRGQGRLEGAQRVGLREPSGVDRVLNAKDVIIATGSDPFVPPGIETDGRTVFTSDEAINLEWLPRWIAIIGSGYIGLEFADVYTALGCEVTMIEAMDKVMPTFDPDIAKIAGRHLIDSRDIDARSGLLARKVTPGCPVQIELADFNSRELVETLEVDAVLVATGRVPSSKGLNLESLGIETNRGFLPIDDTMRVLVN
;
A
#
# COMPACT_ATOMS: atom_id res chain seq x y z
N HIS A 1 -21.04 -9.54 -1.83
CA HIS A 1 -21.24 -9.08 -0.43
C HIS A 1 -20.27 -7.95 -0.07
N ALA A 2 -18.97 -8.09 -0.30
CA ALA A 2 -17.96 -7.06 0.00
C ALA A 2 -18.25 -5.72 -0.69
N ASN A 3 -18.51 -5.73 -1.99
CA ASN A 3 -18.87 -4.52 -2.75
C ASN A 3 -20.09 -3.80 -2.22
N GLN A 4 -21.11 -4.55 -1.75
CA GLN A 4 -22.31 -3.96 -1.15
C GLN A 4 -22.00 -3.31 0.19
N LEU A 5 -21.14 -3.92 1.01
CA LEU A 5 -20.68 -3.36 2.27
C LEU A 5 -19.91 -2.05 2.03
N VAL A 6 -18.97 -2.05 1.08
CA VAL A 6 -18.21 -0.85 0.68
C VAL A 6 -19.13 0.29 0.25
N GLN A 7 -20.14 0.00 -0.60
CA GLN A 7 -21.11 1.00 -1.03
C GLN A 7 -21.92 1.57 0.14
N THR A 8 -22.33 0.71 1.08
CA THR A 8 -23.09 1.13 2.27
C THR A 8 -22.25 2.04 3.17
N ILE A 9 -21.00 1.65 3.46
CA ILE A 9 -20.08 2.46 4.27
C ILE A 9 -19.82 3.81 3.59
N ARG A 10 -19.54 3.81 2.29
CA ARG A 10 -19.32 5.03 1.51
C ARG A 10 -20.52 5.98 1.56
N ALA A 11 -21.75 5.45 1.39
CA ALA A 11 -22.95 6.24 1.45
C ALA A 11 -23.18 6.84 2.85
N ASN A 12 -22.90 6.07 3.90
CA ASN A 12 -23.05 6.54 5.28
C ASN A 12 -22.01 7.63 5.62
N LEU A 13 -20.75 7.48 5.20
CA LEU A 13 -19.72 8.50 5.37
C LEU A 13 -20.07 9.79 4.63
N THR A 14 -20.53 9.70 3.38
CA THR A 14 -20.98 10.85 2.58
C THR A 14 -22.09 11.61 3.31
N LYS A 15 -23.14 10.90 3.77
CA LYS A 15 -24.24 11.51 4.53
C LYS A 15 -23.76 12.16 5.86
N SER A 16 -22.76 11.55 6.50
CA SER A 16 -22.19 12.11 7.74
C SER A 16 -21.49 13.45 7.47
N LEU A 17 -20.70 13.53 6.40
CA LEU A 17 -20.05 14.77 5.98
C LEU A 17 -21.07 15.85 5.62
N GLU A 18 -22.10 15.52 4.83
CA GLU A 18 -23.18 16.44 4.45
C GLU A 18 -23.91 17.00 5.67
N ARG A 19 -24.23 16.14 6.66
CA ARG A 19 -24.86 16.56 7.93
C ARG A 19 -23.98 17.48 8.75
N ALA A 20 -22.65 17.31 8.65
CA ALA A 20 -21.68 18.22 9.27
C ALA A 20 -21.48 19.53 8.50
N GLY A 21 -22.22 19.77 7.41
CA GLY A 21 -22.13 20.98 6.60
C GLY A 21 -20.91 21.00 5.66
N VAL A 22 -20.28 19.86 5.41
CA VAL A 22 -19.12 19.76 4.52
C VAL A 22 -19.57 19.76 3.07
N THR A 23 -19.00 20.65 2.27
CA THR A 23 -19.20 20.65 0.81
C THR A 23 -18.22 19.66 0.15
N ILE A 24 -18.74 18.65 -0.52
CA ILE A 24 -17.94 17.64 -1.23
C ILE A 24 -17.83 18.04 -2.69
N LEU A 25 -16.61 18.30 -3.14
CA LEU A 25 -16.29 18.59 -4.54
C LEU A 25 -15.50 17.43 -5.14
N ARG A 26 -15.79 17.08 -6.39
CA ARG A 26 -15.09 16.02 -7.11
C ARG A 26 -14.20 16.61 -8.18
N GLY A 27 -12.98 16.10 -8.28
CA GLY A 27 -12.02 16.50 -9.29
C GLY A 27 -10.58 16.31 -8.85
N GLN A 28 -9.66 16.82 -9.65
CA GLN A 28 -8.23 16.84 -9.35
C GLN A 28 -7.86 18.15 -8.67
N GLY A 29 -7.39 18.07 -7.43
CA GLY A 29 -6.93 19.20 -6.65
C GLY A 29 -5.43 19.44 -6.85
N ARG A 30 -5.03 20.71 -6.93
CA ARG A 30 -3.61 21.13 -6.87
C ARG A 30 -3.49 22.38 -6.02
N LEU A 31 -2.35 22.59 -5.42
CA LEU A 31 -2.08 23.82 -4.66
C LEU A 31 -1.67 24.95 -5.64
N GLU A 32 -2.28 26.09 -5.50
CA GLU A 32 -1.94 27.32 -6.22
C GLU A 32 -1.39 28.42 -5.28
N GLY A 33 -1.32 28.12 -4.01
CA GLY A 33 -0.83 28.96 -2.93
C GLY A 33 -1.12 28.32 -1.58
N ALA A 34 -0.58 28.84 -0.50
CA ALA A 34 -0.77 28.30 0.85
C ALA A 34 -2.26 28.22 1.27
N GLN A 35 -3.10 29.11 0.71
CA GLN A 35 -4.53 29.21 1.01
C GLN A 35 -5.40 29.11 -0.26
N ARG A 36 -4.83 28.56 -1.34
CA ARG A 36 -5.51 28.44 -2.64
C ARG A 36 -5.38 27.04 -3.20
N VAL A 37 -6.50 26.44 -3.54
CA VAL A 37 -6.59 25.15 -4.18
C VAL A 37 -7.25 25.28 -5.54
N GLY A 38 -6.55 24.91 -6.60
CA GLY A 38 -7.12 24.73 -7.93
C GLY A 38 -7.81 23.38 -7.99
N LEU A 39 -9.03 23.33 -8.45
CA LEU A 39 -9.80 22.11 -8.67
C LEU A 39 -10.17 21.99 -10.14
N ARG A 40 -9.78 20.90 -10.78
CA ARG A 40 -10.24 20.53 -12.11
C ARG A 40 -11.34 19.50 -11.99
N GLU A 41 -12.57 19.89 -12.32
CA GLU A 41 -13.72 19.01 -12.28
C GLU A 41 -13.70 17.98 -13.43
N PRO A 42 -14.40 16.83 -13.28
CA PRO A 42 -14.54 15.84 -14.36
C PRO A 42 -15.17 16.41 -15.65
N SER A 43 -15.96 17.48 -15.53
CA SER A 43 -16.52 18.24 -16.66
C SER A 43 -15.50 19.06 -17.45
N GLY A 44 -14.24 19.15 -16.94
CA GLY A 44 -13.19 19.99 -17.52
C GLY A 44 -13.20 21.44 -17.01
N VAL A 45 -14.13 21.81 -16.14
CA VAL A 45 -14.19 23.14 -15.53
C VAL A 45 -13.11 23.28 -14.47
N ASP A 46 -12.33 24.36 -14.57
CA ASP A 46 -11.35 24.74 -13.55
C ASP A 46 -11.97 25.75 -12.58
N ARG A 47 -11.80 25.49 -11.29
CA ARG A 47 -12.19 26.40 -10.20
C ARG A 47 -11.01 26.70 -9.30
N VAL A 48 -11.04 27.84 -8.65
CA VAL A 48 -10.12 28.20 -7.56
C VAL A 48 -10.91 28.35 -6.28
N LEU A 49 -10.45 27.64 -5.25
CA LEU A 49 -11.01 27.65 -3.91
C LEU A 49 -10.03 28.39 -2.98
N ASN A 50 -10.53 29.37 -2.24
CA ASN A 50 -9.76 30.02 -1.18
C ASN A 50 -10.16 29.40 0.16
N ALA A 51 -9.17 29.07 0.98
CA ALA A 51 -9.37 28.49 2.30
C ALA A 51 -8.43 29.15 3.32
N LYS A 52 -8.85 29.22 4.57
CA LYS A 52 -7.99 29.69 5.65
C LYS A 52 -6.84 28.73 5.91
N ASP A 53 -7.16 27.44 5.92
CA ASP A 53 -6.22 26.34 6.13
C ASP A 53 -6.47 25.26 5.07
N VAL A 54 -5.43 24.54 4.65
CA VAL A 54 -5.51 23.45 3.69
C VAL A 54 -4.89 22.20 4.30
N ILE A 55 -5.62 21.10 4.29
CA ILE A 55 -5.14 19.79 4.74
C ILE A 55 -4.88 18.93 3.51
N ILE A 56 -3.63 18.44 3.39
CA ILE A 56 -3.25 17.48 2.36
C ILE A 56 -3.48 16.08 2.92
N ALA A 57 -4.49 15.39 2.38
CA ALA A 57 -4.88 14.05 2.78
C ALA A 57 -5.17 13.17 1.54
N THR A 58 -4.23 13.19 0.60
CA THR A 58 -4.39 12.59 -0.74
C THR A 58 -4.15 11.09 -0.80
N GLY A 59 -3.84 10.46 0.35
CA GLY A 59 -3.65 9.02 0.45
C GLY A 59 -2.31 8.54 -0.07
N SER A 60 -2.26 7.26 -0.43
CA SER A 60 -1.06 6.57 -0.88
C SER A 60 -1.42 5.46 -1.86
N ASP A 61 -0.47 5.08 -2.69
CA ASP A 61 -0.57 3.97 -3.65
C ASP A 61 0.37 2.82 -3.24
N PRO A 62 0.04 1.55 -3.55
CA PRO A 62 0.95 0.43 -3.31
C PRO A 62 2.28 0.65 -4.03
N PHE A 63 3.36 0.30 -3.36
CA PHE A 63 4.68 0.31 -3.98
C PHE A 63 5.01 -1.07 -4.53
N VAL A 64 5.28 -1.14 -5.82
CA VAL A 64 5.77 -2.34 -6.50
C VAL A 64 7.25 -2.15 -6.82
N PRO A 65 8.16 -2.96 -6.23
CA PRO A 65 9.58 -2.86 -6.50
C PRO A 65 9.93 -3.16 -7.97
N PRO A 66 11.01 -2.59 -8.50
CA PRO A 66 11.52 -2.97 -9.82
C PRO A 66 11.80 -4.47 -9.92
N GLY A 67 11.48 -5.07 -11.06
CA GLY A 67 11.62 -6.51 -11.30
C GLY A 67 10.37 -7.34 -10.96
N ILE A 68 9.36 -6.73 -10.36
CA ILE A 68 8.05 -7.37 -10.11
C ILE A 68 7.06 -6.86 -11.14
N GLU A 69 6.49 -7.78 -11.91
CA GLU A 69 5.41 -7.50 -12.86
C GLU A 69 4.08 -7.85 -12.21
N THR A 70 3.11 -6.91 -12.22
CA THR A 70 1.76 -7.14 -11.71
C THR A 70 0.78 -7.26 -12.85
N ASP A 71 -0.12 -8.25 -12.81
CA ASP A 71 -1.20 -8.45 -13.76
C ASP A 71 -2.59 -8.20 -13.14
N GLY A 72 -2.62 -7.88 -11.83
CA GLY A 72 -3.84 -7.67 -11.06
C GLY A 72 -4.65 -8.95 -10.80
N ARG A 73 -4.13 -10.13 -11.17
CA ARG A 73 -4.82 -11.41 -11.07
C ARG A 73 -3.99 -12.49 -10.38
N THR A 74 -2.80 -12.81 -10.90
CA THR A 74 -1.89 -13.79 -10.31
C THR A 74 -0.77 -13.12 -9.53
N VAL A 75 -0.37 -11.92 -9.92
CA VAL A 75 0.52 -11.03 -9.17
C VAL A 75 -0.19 -9.70 -8.96
N PHE A 76 -0.50 -9.37 -7.72
CA PHE A 76 -1.35 -8.25 -7.37
C PHE A 76 -0.89 -7.55 -6.09
N THR A 77 -1.44 -6.36 -5.85
CA THR A 77 -1.21 -5.57 -4.63
C THR A 77 -2.38 -5.70 -3.65
N SER A 78 -2.32 -5.00 -2.52
CA SER A 78 -3.41 -4.93 -1.55
C SER A 78 -4.71 -4.37 -2.14
N ASP A 79 -4.63 -3.56 -3.18
CA ASP A 79 -5.79 -2.90 -3.77
C ASP A 79 -6.65 -3.90 -4.58
N GLU A 80 -6.01 -4.85 -5.27
CA GLU A 80 -6.70 -5.94 -5.98
C GLU A 80 -7.05 -7.10 -5.04
N ALA A 81 -6.24 -7.37 -4.01
CA ALA A 81 -6.41 -8.51 -3.10
C ALA A 81 -7.79 -8.52 -2.42
N ILE A 82 -8.34 -7.35 -2.08
CA ILE A 82 -9.67 -7.23 -1.45
C ILE A 82 -10.83 -7.57 -2.40
N ASN A 83 -10.58 -7.63 -3.70
CA ASN A 83 -11.57 -7.93 -4.75
C ASN A 83 -11.24 -9.21 -5.53
N LEU A 84 -10.31 -10.01 -5.06
CA LEU A 84 -9.92 -11.25 -5.73
C LEU A 84 -11.10 -12.23 -5.80
N GLU A 85 -11.44 -12.68 -7.01
CA GLU A 85 -12.61 -13.55 -7.27
C GLU A 85 -12.29 -15.02 -7.19
N TRP A 86 -11.06 -15.40 -6.88
CA TRP A 86 -10.58 -16.77 -6.76
C TRP A 86 -9.67 -16.93 -5.55
N LEU A 87 -9.54 -18.14 -5.02
CA LEU A 87 -8.68 -18.44 -3.88
C LEU A 87 -7.50 -19.30 -4.35
N PRO A 88 -6.24 -18.81 -4.20
CA PRO A 88 -5.05 -19.62 -4.50
C PRO A 88 -4.91 -20.74 -3.46
N ARG A 89 -4.35 -21.89 -3.87
CA ARG A 89 -3.97 -22.93 -2.92
C ARG A 89 -2.68 -22.54 -2.20
N TRP A 90 -1.74 -21.94 -2.92
CA TRP A 90 -0.47 -21.48 -2.42
C TRP A 90 -0.20 -20.04 -2.87
N ILE A 91 -0.02 -19.14 -1.91
CA ILE A 91 0.28 -17.74 -2.15
C ILE A 91 1.61 -17.35 -1.52
N ALA A 92 2.44 -16.61 -2.26
CA ALA A 92 3.59 -15.92 -1.70
C ALA A 92 3.23 -14.46 -1.40
N ILE A 93 3.61 -13.97 -0.21
CA ILE A 93 3.41 -12.58 0.23
C ILE A 93 4.79 -11.93 0.33
N ILE A 94 5.04 -10.91 -0.49
CA ILE A 94 6.30 -10.17 -0.49
C ILE A 94 6.18 -8.95 0.40
N GLY A 95 6.92 -8.96 1.52
CA GLY A 95 6.90 -7.95 2.56
C GLY A 95 6.16 -8.40 3.81
N SER A 96 6.81 -8.23 4.96
CA SER A 96 6.31 -8.63 6.28
C SER A 96 5.83 -7.47 7.14
N GLY A 97 5.46 -6.36 6.50
CA GLY A 97 4.79 -5.23 7.15
C GLY A 97 3.36 -5.59 7.58
N TYR A 98 2.65 -4.64 8.23
CA TYR A 98 1.30 -4.88 8.74
C TYR A 98 0.32 -5.36 7.65
N ILE A 99 0.42 -4.83 6.42
CA ILE A 99 -0.44 -5.29 5.30
C ILE A 99 -0.16 -6.77 4.97
N GLY A 100 1.12 -7.15 4.84
CA GLY A 100 1.49 -8.53 4.56
C GLY A 100 1.01 -9.50 5.63
N LEU A 101 1.12 -9.12 6.90
CA LEU A 101 0.65 -9.93 8.03
C LEU A 101 -0.87 -10.05 8.09
N GLU A 102 -1.61 -8.97 7.85
CA GLU A 102 -3.08 -9.00 7.81
C GLU A 102 -3.59 -9.93 6.70
N PHE A 103 -3.01 -9.86 5.50
CA PHE A 103 -3.37 -10.78 4.42
C PHE A 103 -2.90 -12.21 4.67
N ALA A 104 -1.74 -12.42 5.30
CA ALA A 104 -1.29 -13.74 5.69
C ALA A 104 -2.29 -14.41 6.66
N ASP A 105 -2.81 -13.66 7.63
CA ASP A 105 -3.87 -14.14 8.53
C ASP A 105 -5.16 -14.51 7.78
N VAL A 106 -5.57 -13.68 6.83
CA VAL A 106 -6.76 -13.95 6.00
C VAL A 106 -6.58 -15.19 5.15
N TYR A 107 -5.47 -15.30 4.40
CA TYR A 107 -5.26 -16.45 3.50
C TYR A 107 -5.08 -17.75 4.25
N THR A 108 -4.36 -17.77 5.38
CA THR A 108 -4.26 -18.97 6.23
C THR A 108 -5.62 -19.36 6.81
N ALA A 109 -6.43 -18.40 7.25
CA ALA A 109 -7.79 -18.68 7.73
C ALA A 109 -8.71 -19.24 6.64
N LEU A 110 -8.45 -18.92 5.37
CA LEU A 110 -9.15 -19.47 4.21
C LEU A 110 -8.59 -20.82 3.74
N GLY A 111 -7.53 -21.32 4.37
CA GLY A 111 -6.93 -22.63 4.07
C GLY A 111 -5.88 -22.60 2.96
N CYS A 112 -5.34 -21.43 2.63
CA CYS A 112 -4.23 -21.32 1.70
C CYS A 112 -2.91 -21.69 2.39
N GLU A 113 -1.99 -22.30 1.66
CA GLU A 113 -0.57 -22.33 2.01
C GLU A 113 0.03 -20.96 1.80
N VAL A 114 0.76 -20.44 2.80
CA VAL A 114 1.32 -19.07 2.77
C VAL A 114 2.83 -19.10 2.95
N THR A 115 3.56 -18.57 1.98
CA THR A 115 4.98 -18.26 2.11
C THR A 115 5.16 -16.75 2.20
N MET A 116 5.78 -16.26 3.28
CA MET A 116 6.09 -14.84 3.47
C MET A 116 7.57 -14.61 3.16
N ILE A 117 7.85 -13.64 2.29
CA ILE A 117 9.21 -13.30 1.84
C ILE A 117 9.55 -11.90 2.34
N GLU A 118 10.60 -11.79 3.15
CA GLU A 118 11.09 -10.55 3.71
C GLU A 118 12.56 -10.32 3.34
N ALA A 119 12.85 -9.15 2.78
CA ALA A 119 14.20 -8.79 2.36
C ALA A 119 15.16 -8.57 3.54
N MET A 120 14.65 -8.03 4.64
CA MET A 120 15.45 -7.78 5.84
C MET A 120 15.65 -9.05 6.66
N ASP A 121 16.57 -9.01 7.62
CA ASP A 121 16.96 -10.18 8.43
C ASP A 121 15.86 -10.72 9.35
N LYS A 122 14.79 -9.97 9.54
CA LYS A 122 13.68 -10.32 10.43
C LYS A 122 12.36 -9.72 9.96
N VAL A 123 11.30 -10.38 10.36
CA VAL A 123 9.92 -9.95 10.10
C VAL A 123 9.63 -8.64 10.82
N MET A 124 8.82 -7.78 10.22
CA MET A 124 8.44 -6.45 10.74
C MET A 124 9.64 -5.56 11.06
N PRO A 125 10.59 -5.37 10.15
CA PRO A 125 11.88 -4.76 10.44
C PRO A 125 11.81 -3.30 10.92
N THR A 126 10.70 -2.61 10.63
CA THR A 126 10.48 -1.19 10.97
C THR A 126 9.73 -0.99 12.30
N PHE A 127 9.33 -2.07 12.96
CA PHE A 127 8.59 -2.01 14.22
C PHE A 127 9.53 -2.14 15.43
N ASP A 128 9.03 -1.72 16.59
CA ASP A 128 9.70 -1.97 17.85
C ASP A 128 9.99 -3.48 18.00
N PRO A 129 11.21 -3.90 18.39
CA PRO A 129 11.60 -5.31 18.43
C PRO A 129 10.73 -6.18 19.33
N ASP A 130 10.24 -5.65 20.45
CA ASP A 130 9.39 -6.41 21.37
C ASP A 130 7.98 -6.59 20.77
N ILE A 131 7.45 -5.58 20.10
CA ILE A 131 6.19 -5.68 19.37
C ILE A 131 6.33 -6.65 18.21
N ALA A 132 7.39 -6.56 17.41
CA ALA A 132 7.65 -7.46 16.30
C ALA A 132 7.74 -8.93 16.76
N LYS A 133 8.38 -9.19 17.92
CA LYS A 133 8.47 -10.52 18.52
C LYS A 133 7.12 -11.07 18.97
N ILE A 134 6.27 -10.23 19.55
CA ILE A 134 4.91 -10.63 19.97
C ILE A 134 4.06 -10.92 18.75
N ALA A 135 4.08 -10.03 17.76
CA ALA A 135 3.34 -10.20 16.51
C ALA A 135 3.79 -11.46 15.74
N GLY A 136 5.10 -11.73 15.67
CA GLY A 136 5.65 -12.94 15.05
C GLY A 136 5.08 -14.22 15.69
N ARG A 137 5.06 -14.30 17.01
CA ARG A 137 4.49 -15.46 17.73
C ARG A 137 3.00 -15.67 17.46
N HIS A 138 2.22 -14.59 17.38
CA HIS A 138 0.77 -14.68 17.24
C HIS A 138 0.29 -14.75 15.80
N LEU A 139 1.02 -14.17 14.85
CA LEU A 139 0.59 -14.04 13.45
C LEU A 139 1.37 -14.95 12.50
N ILE A 140 2.53 -15.46 12.92
CA ILE A 140 3.37 -16.36 12.09
C ILE A 140 3.49 -17.73 12.75
N ASP A 141 4.11 -17.81 13.95
CA ASP A 141 4.42 -19.10 14.59
C ASP A 141 3.16 -19.90 14.95
N SER A 142 2.05 -19.22 15.27
CA SER A 142 0.75 -19.86 15.55
C SER A 142 -0.05 -20.24 14.30
N ARG A 143 0.42 -19.87 13.12
CA ARG A 143 -0.15 -20.16 11.82
C ARG A 143 0.86 -21.00 11.05
N ASP A 144 0.40 -21.74 10.07
CA ASP A 144 1.26 -22.53 9.18
C ASP A 144 1.80 -21.63 8.04
N ILE A 145 2.65 -20.65 8.42
CA ILE A 145 3.27 -19.69 7.50
C ILE A 145 4.75 -19.99 7.36
N ASP A 146 5.20 -20.27 6.15
CA ASP A 146 6.62 -20.37 5.82
C ASP A 146 7.23 -18.97 5.68
N ALA A 147 7.81 -18.45 6.78
CA ALA A 147 8.41 -17.10 6.81
C ALA A 147 9.90 -17.16 6.48
N ARG A 148 10.29 -16.50 5.40
CA ARG A 148 11.65 -16.47 4.87
C ARG A 148 12.21 -15.06 4.92
N SER A 149 13.17 -14.80 5.79
CA SER A 149 13.87 -13.52 5.94
C SER A 149 15.22 -13.53 5.24
N GLY A 150 15.75 -12.34 4.93
CA GLY A 150 17.02 -12.15 4.23
C GLY A 150 16.95 -12.47 2.73
N LEU A 151 15.74 -12.64 2.19
CA LEU A 151 15.51 -12.99 0.78
C LEU A 151 14.78 -11.89 0.04
N LEU A 152 15.35 -11.47 -1.08
CA LEU A 152 14.77 -10.50 -1.99
C LEU A 152 14.03 -11.23 -3.13
N ALA A 153 12.77 -10.93 -3.34
CA ALA A 153 12.09 -11.27 -4.58
C ALA A 153 12.65 -10.39 -5.72
N ARG A 154 13.69 -10.89 -6.37
CA ARG A 154 14.44 -10.14 -7.40
C ARG A 154 13.63 -9.96 -8.67
N LYS A 155 12.88 -10.98 -9.03
CA LYS A 155 12.01 -11.00 -10.20
C LYS A 155 10.76 -11.80 -9.91
N VAL A 156 9.62 -11.28 -10.35
CA VAL A 156 8.32 -11.98 -10.29
C VAL A 156 7.69 -11.90 -11.67
N THR A 157 7.38 -13.04 -12.24
CA THR A 157 6.77 -13.16 -13.57
C THR A 157 5.37 -13.76 -13.42
N PRO A 158 4.30 -13.02 -13.77
CA PRO A 158 2.94 -13.54 -13.74
C PRO A 158 2.80 -14.78 -14.62
N GLY A 159 1.92 -15.69 -14.22
CA GLY A 159 1.67 -16.93 -14.97
C GLY A 159 0.87 -17.95 -14.15
N CYS A 160 0.79 -19.17 -14.67
CA CYS A 160 0.24 -20.33 -14.00
C CYS A 160 1.19 -21.52 -14.21
N PRO A 161 2.14 -21.74 -13.29
CA PRO A 161 2.39 -21.04 -12.03
C PRO A 161 3.06 -19.65 -12.21
N VAL A 162 2.97 -18.82 -11.16
CA VAL A 162 3.78 -17.59 -11.02
C VAL A 162 5.19 -18.00 -10.63
N GLN A 163 6.20 -17.41 -11.27
CA GLN A 163 7.60 -17.68 -10.96
C GLN A 163 8.21 -16.52 -10.17
N ILE A 164 8.90 -16.85 -9.06
CA ILE A 164 9.58 -15.89 -8.18
C ILE A 164 11.05 -16.27 -8.09
N GLU A 165 11.94 -15.43 -8.60
CA GLU A 165 13.38 -15.57 -8.38
C GLU A 165 13.74 -14.94 -7.03
N LEU A 166 14.15 -15.77 -6.07
CA LEU A 166 14.63 -15.36 -4.75
C LEU A 166 16.15 -15.23 -4.75
N ALA A 167 16.64 -14.09 -4.30
CA ALA A 167 18.05 -13.83 -4.13
C ALA A 167 18.37 -13.48 -2.68
N ASP A 168 19.55 -13.81 -2.21
CA ASP A 168 20.05 -13.31 -0.93
C ASP A 168 20.10 -11.78 -0.94
N PHE A 169 19.59 -11.16 0.12
CA PHE A 169 19.46 -9.70 0.16
C PHE A 169 20.81 -8.96 0.08
N ASN A 170 21.87 -9.52 0.66
CA ASN A 170 23.18 -8.90 0.75
C ASN A 170 24.03 -9.17 -0.48
N SER A 171 24.19 -10.46 -0.84
CA SER A 171 25.04 -10.86 -1.97
C SER A 171 24.37 -10.68 -3.33
N ARG A 172 23.04 -10.60 -3.38
CA ARG A 172 22.22 -10.55 -4.60
C ARG A 172 22.32 -11.82 -5.45
N GLU A 173 22.95 -12.87 -4.94
CA GLU A 173 23.02 -14.15 -5.62
C GLU A 173 21.66 -14.85 -5.60
N LEU A 174 21.33 -15.51 -6.71
CA LEU A 174 20.12 -16.32 -6.82
C LEU A 174 20.21 -17.49 -5.86
N VAL A 175 19.21 -17.65 -4.98
CA VAL A 175 19.12 -18.75 -4.02
C VAL A 175 18.21 -19.85 -4.56
N GLU A 176 17.03 -19.48 -5.02
CA GLU A 176 16.03 -20.44 -5.55
C GLU A 176 15.01 -19.74 -6.46
N THR A 177 14.23 -20.54 -7.15
CA THR A 177 13.03 -20.09 -7.85
C THR A 177 11.82 -20.81 -7.28
N LEU A 178 10.83 -20.06 -6.79
CA LEU A 178 9.56 -20.58 -6.33
C LEU A 178 8.51 -20.54 -7.46
N GLU A 179 7.65 -21.55 -7.47
CA GLU A 179 6.46 -21.58 -8.32
C GLU A 179 5.22 -21.66 -7.44
N VAL A 180 4.39 -20.61 -7.48
CA VAL A 180 3.19 -20.47 -6.64
C VAL A 180 1.96 -20.15 -7.50
N ASP A 181 0.76 -20.26 -6.91
CA ASP A 181 -0.48 -19.92 -7.65
C ASP A 181 -0.67 -18.40 -7.73
N ALA A 182 -0.27 -17.67 -6.69
CA ALA A 182 -0.43 -16.23 -6.61
C ALA A 182 0.69 -15.54 -5.83
N VAL A 183 0.86 -14.25 -6.09
CA VAL A 183 1.78 -13.37 -5.35
C VAL A 183 1.05 -12.10 -4.94
N LEU A 184 1.08 -11.80 -3.64
CA LEU A 184 0.70 -10.51 -3.09
C LEU A 184 1.94 -9.65 -2.86
N VAL A 185 2.00 -8.49 -3.49
CA VAL A 185 3.05 -7.50 -3.28
C VAL A 185 2.64 -6.55 -2.17
N ALA A 186 3.25 -6.69 -0.98
CA ALA A 186 2.96 -5.94 0.24
C ALA A 186 4.20 -5.20 0.77
N THR A 187 5.03 -4.67 -0.14
CA THR A 187 6.34 -4.07 0.15
C THR A 187 6.29 -2.63 0.64
N GLY A 188 5.10 -2.10 0.87
CA GLY A 188 4.85 -0.75 1.38
C GLY A 188 3.97 0.09 0.47
N ARG A 189 3.86 1.37 0.82
CA ARG A 189 3.06 2.34 0.06
C ARG A 189 3.85 3.63 -0.15
N VAL A 190 3.55 4.32 -1.23
CA VAL A 190 4.11 5.64 -1.56
C VAL A 190 3.03 6.71 -1.47
N PRO A 191 3.33 7.91 -0.94
CA PRO A 191 2.34 8.98 -0.86
C PRO A 191 1.87 9.44 -2.24
N SER A 192 0.55 9.65 -2.39
CA SER A 192 -0.05 10.23 -3.60
C SER A 192 0.09 11.76 -3.59
N SER A 193 1.34 12.24 -3.54
CA SER A 193 1.69 13.67 -3.53
C SER A 193 1.99 14.24 -4.91
N LYS A 194 2.14 13.38 -5.90
CA LYS A 194 2.45 13.78 -7.28
C LYS A 194 1.27 14.54 -7.90
N GLY A 195 1.58 15.64 -8.58
CA GLY A 195 0.56 16.48 -9.25
C GLY A 195 -0.11 17.51 -8.33
N LEU A 196 0.27 17.58 -7.05
CA LEU A 196 -0.22 18.60 -6.12
C LEU A 196 0.41 19.98 -6.30
N ASN A 197 1.41 20.13 -7.20
CA ASN A 197 2.12 21.37 -7.47
C ASN A 197 2.94 21.89 -6.28
N LEU A 198 3.51 20.98 -5.49
CA LEU A 198 4.23 21.27 -4.25
C LEU A 198 5.49 22.11 -4.50
N GLU A 199 6.20 21.81 -5.58
CA GLU A 199 7.46 22.46 -5.94
C GLU A 199 7.29 23.97 -6.16
N SER A 200 6.14 24.39 -6.73
CA SER A 200 5.84 25.82 -6.94
C SER A 200 5.66 26.60 -5.66
N LEU A 201 5.47 25.91 -4.54
CA LEU A 201 5.33 26.48 -3.19
C LEU A 201 6.60 26.31 -2.35
N GLY A 202 7.69 25.84 -2.94
CA GLY A 202 8.95 25.56 -2.22
C GLY A 202 8.87 24.34 -1.29
N ILE A 203 7.91 23.43 -1.51
CA ILE A 203 7.79 22.20 -0.72
C ILE A 203 8.57 21.10 -1.40
N GLU A 204 9.69 20.72 -0.79
CA GLU A 204 10.51 19.59 -1.24
C GLU A 204 10.06 18.29 -0.57
N THR A 205 9.78 17.26 -1.35
CA THR A 205 9.38 15.97 -0.81
C THR A 205 10.54 14.99 -0.74
N ASN A 206 10.56 14.13 0.26
CA ASN A 206 11.48 12.99 0.32
C ASN A 206 10.74 11.72 -0.10
N ARG A 207 10.98 11.20 -1.30
CA ARG A 207 10.29 10.04 -1.89
C ARG A 207 8.76 10.19 -1.87
N GLY A 208 8.26 11.41 -2.08
CA GLY A 208 6.84 11.74 -2.03
C GLY A 208 6.30 12.08 -0.64
N PHE A 209 7.06 11.85 0.44
CA PHE A 209 6.68 12.29 1.79
C PHE A 209 6.92 13.78 1.96
N LEU A 210 5.93 14.47 2.50
CA LEU A 210 6.03 15.88 2.82
C LEU A 210 6.78 16.05 4.16
N PRO A 211 7.75 16.97 4.26
CA PRO A 211 8.36 17.31 5.54
C PRO A 211 7.33 18.05 6.40
N ILE A 212 7.18 17.62 7.65
CA ILE A 212 6.24 18.20 8.60
C ILE A 212 6.92 18.48 9.94
N ASP A 213 6.38 19.44 10.68
CA ASP A 213 6.74 19.67 12.08
C ASP A 213 5.90 18.80 13.04
N ASP A 214 6.14 18.94 14.36
CA ASP A 214 5.44 18.20 15.41
C ASP A 214 3.93 18.53 15.48
N THR A 215 3.48 19.58 14.81
CA THR A 215 2.08 19.98 14.70
C THR A 215 1.45 19.59 13.37
N MET A 216 2.11 18.73 12.59
CA MET A 216 1.72 18.26 11.25
C MET A 216 1.66 19.37 10.18
N ARG A 217 2.32 20.50 10.39
CA ARG A 217 2.42 21.56 9.39
C ARG A 217 3.54 21.26 8.42
N VAL A 218 3.25 21.46 7.13
CA VAL A 218 4.24 21.27 6.09
C VAL A 218 5.33 22.34 6.19
N LEU A 219 6.58 21.90 6.17
CA LEU A 219 7.75 22.78 6.14
C LEU A 219 7.99 23.25 4.71
N VAL A 220 8.22 24.55 4.57
CA VAL A 220 8.59 25.20 3.31
C VAL A 220 10.02 25.72 3.50
N ASN A 221 10.89 25.41 2.56
CA ASN A 221 12.28 25.88 2.54
C ASN A 221 12.39 27.32 2.04
#